data_9f50f3effc9c169cdb9b8a30fc60232c
#
_entry.id   9f50f3effc9c169cdb9b8a30fc60232c
#
_cell.length_a   1.000
_cell.length_b   1.000
_cell.length_c   1.000
_cell.angle_alpha   90.00
_cell.angle_beta   90.00
_cell.angle_gamma   90.00
#
_symmetry.space_group_name_H-M   'P 1'
#
loop_
_entity.id
_entity.type
_entity.pdbx_description
1 polymer ?
#
loop_
_entity_poly.entity_id
_entity_poly.type
_entity_poly.pdbx_seq_one_letter_code
_entity_poly.pdbx_strand_id
1 'polypeptide(L)'
;MSLQGKKIVLGITGSIAAYKAATLIRLLIKKGAEVQVVITPAGKEFITPITLSALTSKPVISEFFAQRDGSWHSHVALGQWADAMLIAPATSSSIGKMAHGVADNMLITTYLSMKAPVFVAPAMDLDMFAHPSTTENLNTLRRYGNHIIEPAEGELASHLVGKGRMEEPENIVAYLESYFAQAEELAGKKIVITAGPTYEKIDPVRFIGNYSSGKMGFALAEECAGRGAKVTLVAGPVQIKTTHPGIHRIDVESCAEMYSATTEAFKDAHGAILCAAVADFTPEAAAGTKIKREGNDFVLRLKPTHDIAATLGRMKLPHQCLVGFALETNDEMAHAQDKLQRKNLDFIVLNSLRDAGAGFRHDTNKVTIISATEMKEYPLKSKTEVAKDIVDELVCRIGNITNNQ
;
A
#
# COMPACT_ATOMS: atom_id res chain seq x y z
N MET A 1 8.78 -19.89 -6.22
CA MET A 1 9.98 -19.03 -6.03
C MET A 1 9.53 -17.61 -6.34
N SER A 2 9.56 -16.72 -5.37
CA SER A 2 8.96 -15.37 -5.45
C SER A 2 9.65 -14.41 -6.43
N LEU A 3 10.90 -14.68 -6.85
CA LEU A 3 11.62 -13.86 -7.84
C LEU A 3 11.67 -14.48 -9.23
N GLN A 4 11.00 -15.60 -9.48
CA GLN A 4 11.01 -16.26 -10.79
C GLN A 4 10.42 -15.33 -11.87
N GLY A 5 11.23 -15.03 -12.90
CA GLY A 5 10.84 -14.17 -14.02
C GLY A 5 10.79 -12.67 -13.71
N LYS A 6 11.06 -12.25 -12.47
CA LYS A 6 11.10 -10.83 -12.09
C LYS A 6 12.31 -10.14 -12.71
N LYS A 7 12.09 -8.97 -13.26
CA LYS A 7 13.10 -8.14 -13.93
C LYS A 7 13.58 -7.05 -12.98
N ILE A 8 14.85 -7.10 -12.59
CA ILE A 8 15.43 -6.21 -11.58
C ILE A 8 16.50 -5.33 -12.20
N VAL A 9 16.33 -4.01 -12.11
CA VAL A 9 17.40 -3.05 -12.36
C VAL A 9 18.23 -2.93 -11.10
N LEU A 10 19.50 -3.37 -11.14
CA LEU A 10 20.44 -3.23 -10.03
C LEU A 10 21.32 -2.01 -10.23
N GLY A 11 21.12 -1.00 -9.40
CA GLY A 11 21.94 0.20 -9.32
C GLY A 11 23.12 0.02 -8.39
N ILE A 12 24.35 0.28 -8.88
CA ILE A 12 25.57 0.17 -8.08
C ILE A 12 26.25 1.52 -8.00
N THR A 13 26.53 1.98 -6.77
CA THR A 13 27.17 3.27 -6.53
C THR A 13 28.58 3.11 -5.92
N GLY A 14 29.35 4.21 -5.83
CA GLY A 14 30.76 4.22 -5.45
C GLY A 14 30.99 4.02 -3.95
N SER A 15 30.99 2.79 -3.50
CA SER A 15 31.29 2.35 -2.14
C SER A 15 32.12 1.09 -2.15
N ILE A 16 32.96 0.89 -1.13
CA ILE A 16 33.66 -0.36 -0.91
C ILE A 16 32.68 -1.56 -0.88
N ALA A 17 31.48 -1.36 -0.38
CA ALA A 17 30.44 -2.40 -0.34
C ALA A 17 29.99 -2.88 -1.73
N ALA A 18 30.43 -2.24 -2.83
CA ALA A 18 30.13 -2.68 -4.19
C ALA A 18 30.64 -4.11 -4.49
N TYR A 19 31.67 -4.62 -3.76
CA TYR A 19 32.09 -6.02 -3.90
C TYR A 19 30.98 -7.03 -3.62
N LYS A 20 30.03 -6.68 -2.73
CA LYS A 20 28.88 -7.54 -2.41
C LYS A 20 27.90 -7.68 -3.60
N ALA A 21 27.93 -6.76 -4.57
CA ALA A 21 27.05 -6.81 -5.74
C ALA A 21 27.26 -8.09 -6.57
N ALA A 22 28.47 -8.64 -6.61
CA ALA A 22 28.74 -9.91 -7.30
C ALA A 22 27.95 -11.08 -6.68
N THR A 23 27.96 -11.20 -5.36
CA THR A 23 27.17 -12.21 -4.63
C THR A 23 25.67 -11.95 -4.78
N LEU A 24 25.25 -10.68 -4.66
CA LEU A 24 23.85 -10.27 -4.80
C LEU A 24 23.28 -10.65 -6.18
N ILE A 25 24.01 -10.37 -7.27
CA ILE A 25 23.62 -10.75 -8.64
C ILE A 25 23.44 -12.27 -8.74
N ARG A 26 24.41 -13.06 -8.23
CA ARG A 26 24.31 -14.52 -8.28
C ARG A 26 23.12 -15.07 -7.52
N LEU A 27 22.81 -14.49 -6.35
CA LEU A 27 21.65 -14.90 -5.56
C LEU A 27 20.34 -14.55 -6.27
N LEU A 28 20.20 -13.34 -6.82
CA LEU A 28 19.02 -12.91 -7.57
C LEU A 28 18.78 -13.83 -8.78
N ILE A 29 19.83 -14.13 -9.57
CA ILE A 29 19.72 -15.03 -10.73
C ILE A 29 19.38 -16.45 -10.29
N LYS A 30 19.98 -16.96 -9.20
CA LYS A 30 19.65 -18.29 -8.64
C LYS A 30 18.19 -18.40 -8.20
N LYS A 31 17.59 -17.28 -7.79
CA LYS A 31 16.15 -17.19 -7.45
C LYS A 31 15.25 -16.99 -8.67
N GLY A 32 15.83 -16.96 -9.87
CA GLY A 32 15.12 -16.86 -11.14
C GLY A 32 14.86 -15.45 -11.63
N ALA A 33 15.47 -14.43 -11.02
CA ALA A 33 15.36 -13.06 -11.48
C ALA A 33 16.24 -12.80 -12.72
N GLU A 34 15.79 -11.89 -13.57
CA GLU A 34 16.57 -11.31 -14.67
C GLU A 34 17.14 -9.97 -14.20
N VAL A 35 18.47 -9.82 -14.21
CA VAL A 35 19.16 -8.65 -13.66
C VAL A 35 19.77 -7.79 -14.77
N GLN A 36 19.48 -6.48 -14.76
CA GLN A 36 20.17 -5.48 -15.57
C GLN A 36 20.91 -4.51 -14.65
N VAL A 37 22.22 -4.43 -14.81
CA VAL A 37 23.05 -3.54 -13.98
C VAL A 37 23.15 -2.15 -14.59
N VAL A 38 22.96 -1.14 -13.73
CA VAL A 38 23.25 0.28 -14.00
C VAL A 38 24.24 0.75 -12.94
N ILE A 39 25.43 1.20 -13.36
CA ILE A 39 26.50 1.59 -12.44
C ILE A 39 26.86 3.04 -12.58
N THR A 40 27.12 3.73 -11.46
CA THR A 40 27.64 5.12 -11.51
C THR A 40 29.11 5.14 -11.92
N PRO A 41 29.62 6.29 -12.45
CA PRO A 41 31.06 6.43 -12.72
C PRO A 41 31.92 6.06 -11.52
N ALA A 42 31.60 6.54 -10.32
CA ALA A 42 32.32 6.18 -9.10
C ALA A 42 32.20 4.69 -8.72
N GLY A 43 31.11 4.02 -9.10
CA GLY A 43 30.95 2.57 -8.84
C GLY A 43 31.93 1.73 -9.61
N LYS A 44 32.35 2.18 -10.81
CA LYS A 44 33.34 1.47 -11.66
C LYS A 44 34.72 1.40 -11.03
N GLU A 45 35.04 2.30 -10.12
CA GLU A 45 36.31 2.30 -9.38
C GLU A 45 36.39 1.17 -8.32
N PHE A 46 35.24 0.66 -7.86
CA PHE A 46 35.16 -0.39 -6.84
C PHE A 46 34.87 -1.79 -7.40
N ILE A 47 34.17 -1.88 -8.52
CA ILE A 47 33.87 -3.14 -9.20
C ILE A 47 33.79 -2.94 -10.71
N THR A 48 34.46 -3.80 -11.47
CA THR A 48 34.56 -3.60 -12.91
C THR A 48 33.29 -4.01 -13.65
N PRO A 49 32.88 -3.29 -14.73
CA PRO A 49 31.80 -3.72 -15.61
C PRO A 49 31.98 -5.12 -16.19
N ILE A 50 33.24 -5.57 -16.44
CA ILE A 50 33.53 -6.89 -16.95
C ILE A 50 33.04 -7.96 -15.99
N THR A 51 33.33 -7.83 -14.68
CA THR A 51 32.88 -8.78 -13.66
C THR A 51 31.34 -8.86 -13.64
N LEU A 52 30.67 -7.70 -13.68
CA LEU A 52 29.21 -7.62 -13.60
C LEU A 52 28.53 -8.17 -14.86
N SER A 53 29.07 -7.88 -16.05
CA SER A 53 28.53 -8.40 -17.31
C SER A 53 28.72 -9.90 -17.44
N ALA A 54 29.84 -10.44 -16.98
CA ALA A 54 30.07 -11.88 -16.95
C ALA A 54 29.06 -12.62 -16.04
N LEU A 55 28.65 -12.01 -14.92
CA LEU A 55 27.65 -12.58 -14.01
C LEU A 55 26.22 -12.50 -14.54
N THR A 56 25.87 -11.42 -15.24
CA THR A 56 24.49 -11.18 -15.72
C THR A 56 24.26 -11.66 -17.15
N SER A 57 25.34 -11.95 -17.89
CA SER A 57 25.31 -12.17 -19.35
C SER A 57 24.72 -10.99 -20.13
N LYS A 58 24.81 -9.77 -19.58
CA LYS A 58 24.29 -8.54 -20.16
C LYS A 58 25.30 -7.40 -20.09
N PRO A 59 25.29 -6.46 -21.04
CA PRO A 59 26.09 -5.25 -20.93
C PRO A 59 25.73 -4.46 -19.67
N VAL A 60 26.75 -3.91 -19.02
CA VAL A 60 26.56 -2.96 -17.89
C VAL A 60 26.33 -1.56 -18.44
N ILE A 61 25.30 -0.89 -17.98
CA ILE A 61 24.96 0.45 -18.41
C ILE A 61 25.55 1.46 -17.41
N SER A 62 26.38 2.38 -17.90
CA SER A 62 26.98 3.43 -17.06
C SER A 62 26.83 4.82 -17.63
N GLU A 63 26.70 4.92 -18.95
CA GLU A 63 26.65 6.17 -19.68
C GLU A 63 25.32 6.30 -20.45
N PHE A 64 24.92 7.52 -20.75
CA PHE A 64 23.74 7.78 -21.56
C PHE A 64 23.92 7.31 -23.01
N PHE A 65 25.11 7.47 -23.56
CA PHE A 65 25.42 7.16 -24.95
C PHE A 65 26.24 5.88 -25.02
N ALA A 66 25.79 4.92 -25.84
CA ALA A 66 26.49 3.66 -26.05
C ALA A 66 27.77 3.87 -26.87
N GLN A 67 27.69 4.70 -27.92
CA GLN A 67 28.78 5.09 -28.80
C GLN A 67 28.62 6.57 -29.22
N ARG A 68 29.58 7.10 -29.99
CA ARG A 68 29.49 8.47 -30.51
C ARG A 68 28.71 8.60 -31.85
N ASP A 69 27.91 7.60 -32.17
CA ASP A 69 27.10 7.48 -33.39
C ASP A 69 25.63 7.87 -33.18
N GLY A 70 25.28 8.43 -32.01
CA GLY A 70 23.91 8.77 -31.63
C GLY A 70 23.11 7.63 -31.00
N SER A 71 23.68 6.42 -30.86
CA SER A 71 23.08 5.34 -30.11
C SER A 71 23.11 5.66 -28.60
N TRP A 72 21.98 5.44 -27.91
CA TRP A 72 21.84 5.78 -26.50
C TRP A 72 21.09 4.72 -25.72
N HIS A 73 21.36 4.67 -24.41
CA HIS A 73 20.64 3.81 -23.49
C HIS A 73 19.38 4.53 -22.97
N SER A 74 18.22 3.95 -23.24
CA SER A 74 16.96 4.55 -22.82
C SER A 74 16.68 4.25 -21.35
N HIS A 75 16.79 5.26 -20.48
CA HIS A 75 16.37 5.19 -19.07
C HIS A 75 14.86 4.93 -18.95
N VAL A 76 14.06 5.46 -19.89
CA VAL A 76 12.60 5.20 -19.93
C VAL A 76 12.31 3.75 -20.23
N ALA A 77 13.05 3.11 -21.16
CA ALA A 77 12.89 1.70 -21.47
C ALA A 77 13.24 0.82 -20.26
N LEU A 78 14.28 1.18 -19.49
CA LEU A 78 14.63 0.50 -18.23
C LEU A 78 13.53 0.64 -17.19
N GLY A 79 12.97 1.84 -17.04
CA GLY A 79 11.87 2.11 -16.11
C GLY A 79 10.56 1.37 -16.45
N GLN A 80 10.34 1.06 -17.73
CA GLN A 80 9.19 0.28 -18.22
C GLN A 80 9.46 -1.23 -18.17
N TRP A 81 10.71 -1.66 -18.32
CA TRP A 81 11.10 -3.06 -18.35
C TRP A 81 11.11 -3.68 -16.95
N ALA A 82 11.48 -2.91 -15.92
CA ALA A 82 11.73 -3.41 -14.58
C ALA A 82 10.45 -3.70 -13.79
N ASP A 83 10.46 -4.81 -13.05
CA ASP A 83 9.49 -5.11 -11.99
C ASP A 83 9.95 -4.54 -10.63
N ALA A 84 11.25 -4.24 -10.48
CA ALA A 84 11.83 -3.55 -9.34
C ALA A 84 13.15 -2.86 -9.71
N MET A 85 13.49 -1.80 -8.96
CA MET A 85 14.84 -1.24 -8.94
C MET A 85 15.44 -1.41 -7.56
N LEU A 86 16.63 -2.01 -7.50
CA LEU A 86 17.41 -2.16 -6.27
C LEU A 86 18.70 -1.35 -6.39
N ILE A 87 18.94 -0.42 -5.46
CA ILE A 87 20.17 0.36 -5.40
C ILE A 87 21.01 -0.16 -4.24
N ALA A 88 22.03 -0.96 -4.55
CA ALA A 88 22.86 -1.67 -3.59
C ALA A 88 24.32 -1.84 -4.09
N PRO A 89 25.28 -1.14 -3.46
CA PRO A 89 25.14 -0.16 -2.38
C PRO A 89 24.56 1.19 -2.82
N ALA A 90 23.90 1.89 -1.90
CA ALA A 90 23.44 3.26 -2.06
C ALA A 90 24.29 4.19 -1.15
N THR A 91 25.16 5.01 -1.75
CA THR A 91 25.98 5.97 -1.03
C THR A 91 25.18 7.21 -0.61
N SER A 92 25.64 7.95 0.40
CA SER A 92 25.06 9.22 0.84
C SER A 92 24.88 10.21 -0.33
N SER A 93 25.88 10.29 -1.24
CA SER A 93 25.78 11.14 -2.45
C SER A 93 24.61 10.74 -3.34
N SER A 94 24.45 9.43 -3.63
CA SER A 94 23.34 8.95 -4.47
C SER A 94 21.98 9.13 -3.81
N ILE A 95 21.88 8.86 -2.50
CA ILE A 95 20.68 9.10 -1.69
C ILE A 95 20.28 10.57 -1.73
N GLY A 96 21.23 11.49 -1.55
CA GLY A 96 20.97 12.92 -1.66
C GLY A 96 20.47 13.34 -3.05
N LYS A 97 21.11 12.84 -4.11
CA LYS A 97 20.68 13.11 -5.49
C LYS A 97 19.26 12.58 -5.78
N MET A 98 18.94 11.37 -5.32
CA MET A 98 17.61 10.79 -5.45
C MET A 98 16.56 11.64 -4.70
N ALA A 99 16.85 12.05 -3.46
CA ALA A 99 15.93 12.84 -2.64
C ALA A 99 15.64 14.22 -3.23
N HIS A 100 16.60 14.80 -3.97
CA HIS A 100 16.48 16.14 -4.55
C HIS A 100 16.32 16.16 -6.08
N GLY A 101 16.23 15.00 -6.73
CA GLY A 101 16.01 14.90 -8.17
C GLY A 101 17.17 15.35 -9.05
N VAL A 102 18.42 15.22 -8.58
CA VAL A 102 19.62 15.65 -9.33
C VAL A 102 20.07 14.57 -10.30
N ALA A 103 19.55 14.63 -11.53
CA ALA A 103 19.74 13.62 -12.59
C ALA A 103 21.06 13.84 -13.38
N ASP A 104 22.19 13.74 -12.74
CA ASP A 104 23.53 13.99 -13.31
C ASP A 104 24.23 12.73 -13.84
N ASN A 105 23.62 11.56 -13.71
CA ASN A 105 24.14 10.30 -14.22
C ASN A 105 23.02 9.33 -14.59
N MET A 106 23.37 8.27 -15.33
CA MET A 106 22.42 7.30 -15.86
C MET A 106 21.59 6.60 -14.78
N LEU A 107 22.19 6.32 -13.61
CA LEU A 107 21.51 5.62 -12.50
C LEU A 107 20.37 6.48 -11.93
N ILE A 108 20.67 7.75 -11.59
CA ILE A 108 19.66 8.66 -11.02
C ILE A 108 18.57 8.99 -12.04
N THR A 109 18.94 9.16 -13.32
CA THR A 109 17.96 9.39 -14.40
C THR A 109 17.03 8.18 -14.56
N THR A 110 17.57 6.95 -14.47
CA THR A 110 16.76 5.72 -14.47
C THR A 110 15.84 5.67 -13.25
N TYR A 111 16.34 6.02 -12.07
CA TYR A 111 15.54 6.10 -10.84
C TYR A 111 14.34 7.06 -11.00
N LEU A 112 14.57 8.27 -11.52
CA LEU A 112 13.49 9.26 -11.73
C LEU A 112 12.46 8.85 -12.78
N SER A 113 12.81 7.89 -13.65
CA SER A 113 11.92 7.33 -14.67
C SER A 113 11.26 6.01 -14.24
N MET A 114 11.60 5.51 -13.03
CA MET A 114 11.15 4.21 -12.55
C MET A 114 9.66 4.25 -12.18
N LYS A 115 8.90 3.30 -12.69
CA LYS A 115 7.49 3.07 -12.31
C LYS A 115 7.32 1.93 -11.31
N ALA A 116 8.28 1.01 -11.31
CA ALA A 116 8.31 -0.12 -10.39
C ALA A 116 8.80 0.30 -8.99
N PRO A 117 8.52 -0.50 -7.94
CA PRO A 117 9.02 -0.23 -6.60
C PRO A 117 10.54 -0.12 -6.56
N VAL A 118 11.05 0.81 -5.75
CA VAL A 118 12.47 1.07 -5.61
C VAL A 118 12.93 0.71 -4.20
N PHE A 119 13.99 -0.10 -4.13
CA PHE A 119 14.63 -0.56 -2.91
C PHE A 119 16.01 0.07 -2.79
N VAL A 120 16.34 0.58 -1.63
CA VAL A 120 17.59 1.30 -1.38
C VAL A 120 18.31 0.66 -0.21
N ALA A 121 19.51 0.15 -0.43
CA ALA A 121 20.39 -0.42 0.59
C ALA A 121 21.54 0.55 0.90
N PRO A 122 21.44 1.39 1.93
CA PRO A 122 22.46 2.37 2.28
C PRO A 122 23.80 1.71 2.65
N ALA A 123 24.90 2.37 2.26
CA ALA A 123 26.26 1.99 2.63
C ALA A 123 27.14 3.21 2.78
N MET A 124 27.55 3.51 4.01
CA MET A 124 28.40 4.66 4.34
C MET A 124 29.01 4.48 5.73
N ASP A 125 29.94 5.37 6.10
CA ASP A 125 30.51 5.38 7.43
C ASP A 125 29.48 5.78 8.50
N LEU A 126 29.74 5.42 9.75
CA LEU A 126 28.87 5.62 10.91
C LEU A 126 28.41 7.08 11.05
N ASP A 127 29.37 8.03 11.02
CA ASP A 127 29.07 9.45 11.21
C ASP A 127 28.28 10.02 10.02
N MET A 128 28.55 9.55 8.81
CA MET A 128 27.78 9.88 7.61
C MET A 128 26.34 9.36 7.70
N PHE A 129 26.15 8.15 8.24
CA PHE A 129 24.80 7.59 8.41
C PHE A 129 24.00 8.33 9.47
N ALA A 130 24.66 8.72 10.60
CA ALA A 130 24.06 9.50 11.68
C ALA A 130 23.82 10.97 11.33
N HIS A 131 24.42 11.48 10.24
CA HIS A 131 24.31 12.89 9.89
C HIS A 131 22.83 13.29 9.60
N PRO A 132 22.37 14.45 10.11
CA PRO A 132 20.99 14.90 9.94
C PRO A 132 20.50 14.91 8.49
N SER A 133 21.37 15.34 7.55
CA SER A 133 21.00 15.35 6.12
C SER A 133 20.76 13.95 5.56
N THR A 134 21.50 12.95 6.01
CA THR A 134 21.28 11.55 5.58
C THR A 134 19.93 11.04 6.10
N THR A 135 19.64 11.29 7.37
CA THR A 135 18.36 10.95 7.99
C THR A 135 17.19 11.63 7.25
N GLU A 136 17.30 12.92 6.94
CA GLU A 136 16.27 13.67 6.22
C GLU A 136 16.07 13.15 4.78
N ASN A 137 17.16 12.88 4.06
CA ASN A 137 17.12 12.33 2.71
C ASN A 137 16.46 10.95 2.69
N LEU A 138 16.81 10.05 3.62
CA LEU A 138 16.17 8.74 3.73
C LEU A 138 14.67 8.86 4.06
N ASN A 139 14.30 9.77 4.95
CA ASN A 139 12.89 10.05 5.25
C ASN A 139 12.14 10.62 4.03
N THR A 140 12.81 11.45 3.24
CA THR A 140 12.26 11.96 1.96
C THR A 140 12.04 10.83 0.98
N LEU A 141 13.00 9.91 0.82
CA LEU A 141 12.84 8.73 -0.04
C LEU A 141 11.69 7.83 0.44
N ARG A 142 11.53 7.62 1.75
CA ARG A 142 10.37 6.89 2.31
C ARG A 142 9.03 7.57 1.95
N ARG A 143 8.98 8.91 2.05
CA ARG A 143 7.78 9.69 1.64
C ARG A 143 7.48 9.58 0.14
N TYR A 144 8.50 9.36 -0.70
CA TYR A 144 8.33 9.08 -2.13
C TYR A 144 7.91 7.64 -2.43
N GLY A 145 7.76 6.79 -1.40
CA GLY A 145 7.37 5.39 -1.55
C GLY A 145 8.55 4.43 -1.76
N ASN A 146 9.79 4.87 -1.57
CA ASN A 146 10.93 3.98 -1.67
C ASN A 146 11.09 3.12 -0.41
N HIS A 147 11.47 1.87 -0.60
CA HIS A 147 11.74 0.90 0.46
C HIS A 147 13.20 0.99 0.89
N ILE A 148 13.44 1.40 2.13
CA ILE A 148 14.79 1.46 2.68
C ILE A 148 15.10 0.13 3.37
N ILE A 149 16.10 -0.58 2.87
CA ILE A 149 16.65 -1.77 3.51
C ILE A 149 17.68 -1.27 4.52
N GLU A 150 17.35 -1.38 5.81
CA GLU A 150 18.20 -0.82 6.86
C GLU A 150 19.61 -1.41 6.81
N PRO A 151 20.66 -0.57 6.98
CA PRO A 151 22.02 -1.09 7.02
C PRO A 151 22.25 -1.95 8.27
N ALA A 152 23.09 -2.97 8.13
CA ALA A 152 23.51 -3.82 9.24
C ALA A 152 24.43 -3.07 10.21
N GLU A 153 24.46 -3.54 11.45
CA GLU A 153 25.45 -3.15 12.45
C GLU A 153 26.70 -4.06 12.34
N GLY A 154 27.87 -3.50 12.54
CA GLY A 154 29.12 -4.24 12.53
C GLY A 154 30.35 -3.38 12.28
N GLU A 155 31.50 -4.02 12.12
CA GLU A 155 32.74 -3.32 11.78
C GLU A 155 32.67 -2.75 10.36
N LEU A 156 33.00 -1.48 10.23
CA LEU A 156 33.07 -0.72 8.98
C LEU A 156 34.50 -0.73 8.41
N ALA A 157 34.67 -0.33 7.17
CA ALA A 157 36.00 -0.20 6.55
C ALA A 157 36.93 0.80 7.28
N SER A 158 36.36 1.71 8.06
CA SER A 158 37.07 2.64 8.95
C SER A 158 37.49 2.01 10.27
N HIS A 159 37.24 0.72 10.51
CA HIS A 159 37.40 0.02 11.78
C HIS A 159 36.50 0.50 12.92
N LEU A 160 35.58 1.41 12.65
CA LEU A 160 34.51 1.77 13.60
C LEU A 160 33.44 0.70 13.61
N VAL A 161 32.79 0.50 14.75
CA VAL A 161 31.70 -0.46 14.90
C VAL A 161 30.38 0.29 15.09
N GLY A 162 29.41 0.01 14.21
CA GLY A 162 28.11 0.65 14.30
C GLY A 162 27.23 0.42 13.06
N LYS A 163 26.15 1.20 12.95
CA LYS A 163 25.20 1.13 11.85
C LYS A 163 25.69 1.94 10.64
N GLY A 164 25.71 1.32 9.47
CA GLY A 164 26.16 1.98 8.22
C GLY A 164 26.64 0.98 7.16
N ARG A 165 26.89 -0.26 7.57
CA ARG A 165 27.31 -1.34 6.68
C ARG A 165 26.13 -1.78 5.80
N MET A 166 26.33 -1.83 4.48
CA MET A 166 25.31 -2.39 3.58
C MET A 166 24.84 -3.76 4.08
N GLU A 167 23.54 -3.97 4.14
CA GLU A 167 22.95 -5.27 4.51
C GLU A 167 23.53 -6.42 3.68
N GLU A 168 23.50 -7.63 4.22
CA GLU A 168 24.07 -8.79 3.54
C GLU A 168 23.22 -9.17 2.32
N PRO A 169 23.83 -9.62 1.22
CA PRO A 169 23.12 -9.99 0.00
C PRO A 169 21.98 -10.98 0.21
N GLU A 170 22.14 -11.93 1.12
CA GLU A 170 21.13 -12.93 1.47
C GLU A 170 19.87 -12.28 2.06
N ASN A 171 20.07 -11.34 2.97
CA ASN A 171 18.97 -10.63 3.63
C ASN A 171 18.28 -9.66 2.66
N ILE A 172 19.03 -8.99 1.78
CA ILE A 172 18.47 -8.15 0.71
C ILE A 172 17.57 -8.98 -0.20
N VAL A 173 18.03 -10.16 -0.62
CA VAL A 173 17.24 -11.06 -1.47
C VAL A 173 16.01 -11.57 -0.72
N ALA A 174 16.14 -11.96 0.54
CA ALA A 174 15.02 -12.37 1.37
C ALA A 174 13.97 -11.25 1.53
N TYR A 175 14.41 -10.00 1.68
CA TYR A 175 13.52 -8.83 1.73
C TYR A 175 12.72 -8.69 0.42
N LEU A 176 13.38 -8.79 -0.74
CA LEU A 176 12.71 -8.73 -2.03
C LEU A 176 11.73 -9.91 -2.23
N GLU A 177 12.14 -11.14 -1.84
CA GLU A 177 11.26 -12.32 -1.90
C GLU A 177 10.00 -12.11 -1.05
N SER A 178 10.16 -11.60 0.16
CA SER A 178 9.02 -11.28 1.05
C SER A 178 8.10 -10.23 0.43
N TYR A 179 8.66 -9.16 -0.12
CA TYR A 179 7.89 -8.11 -0.78
C TYR A 179 7.06 -8.65 -1.94
N PHE A 180 7.68 -9.41 -2.85
CA PHE A 180 6.96 -9.96 -4.01
C PHE A 180 5.99 -11.07 -3.63
N ALA A 181 6.26 -11.86 -2.58
CA ALA A 181 5.32 -12.83 -2.05
C ALA A 181 4.08 -12.12 -1.47
N GLN A 182 4.28 -11.06 -0.72
CA GLN A 182 3.21 -10.24 -0.14
C GLN A 182 2.35 -9.58 -1.24
N ALA A 183 2.97 -9.09 -2.32
CA ALA A 183 2.26 -8.52 -3.46
C ALA A 183 1.37 -9.54 -4.23
N GLU A 184 1.48 -10.82 -3.96
CA GLU A 184 0.71 -11.90 -4.59
C GLU A 184 -0.25 -12.63 -3.63
N GLU A 185 -0.29 -12.25 -2.33
CA GLU A 185 -1.09 -12.94 -1.30
C GLU A 185 -2.60 -13.00 -1.62
N LEU A 186 -3.12 -11.98 -2.29
CA LEU A 186 -4.51 -11.89 -2.73
C LEU A 186 -4.68 -12.12 -4.24
N ALA A 187 -3.65 -12.67 -4.92
CA ALA A 187 -3.74 -12.94 -6.35
C ALA A 187 -4.93 -13.86 -6.68
N GLY A 188 -5.75 -13.45 -7.66
CA GLY A 188 -6.97 -14.15 -8.05
C GLY A 188 -8.15 -13.98 -7.09
N LYS A 189 -7.99 -13.33 -5.94
CA LYS A 189 -9.10 -13.06 -5.01
C LYS A 189 -9.88 -11.82 -5.44
N LYS A 190 -11.20 -11.86 -5.28
CA LYS A 190 -12.12 -10.73 -5.50
C LYS A 190 -12.53 -10.18 -4.15
N ILE A 191 -12.30 -8.89 -3.92
CA ILE A 191 -12.62 -8.21 -2.65
C ILE A 191 -13.55 -7.04 -2.94
N VAL A 192 -14.64 -6.94 -2.18
CA VAL A 192 -15.56 -5.80 -2.24
C VAL A 192 -15.26 -4.86 -1.08
N ILE A 193 -15.16 -3.56 -1.35
CA ILE A 193 -14.89 -2.55 -0.31
C ILE A 193 -15.90 -1.43 -0.46
N THR A 194 -16.57 -1.05 0.64
CA THR A 194 -17.40 0.15 0.67
C THR A 194 -16.61 1.30 1.28
N ALA A 195 -16.74 2.50 0.72
CA ALA A 195 -16.00 3.68 1.15
C ALA A 195 -16.83 4.96 1.07
N GLY A 196 -16.49 5.94 1.90
CA GLY A 196 -17.17 7.25 1.89
C GLY A 196 -18.49 7.28 2.65
N PRO A 197 -19.21 8.40 2.62
CA PRO A 197 -20.55 8.53 3.17
C PRO A 197 -21.62 8.06 2.18
N THR A 198 -22.86 7.91 2.64
CA THR A 198 -24.05 7.99 1.78
C THR A 198 -24.78 9.31 2.01
N TYR A 199 -25.45 9.80 0.98
CA TYR A 199 -26.26 11.01 1.01
C TYR A 199 -27.71 10.66 0.72
N GLU A 200 -28.55 10.85 1.73
CA GLU A 200 -29.99 10.58 1.67
C GLU A 200 -30.72 11.89 1.36
N LYS A 201 -31.18 12.04 0.15
CA LYS A 201 -31.78 13.30 -0.34
C LYS A 201 -33.03 13.69 0.45
N ILE A 202 -33.05 14.93 0.93
CA ILE A 202 -34.26 15.62 1.44
C ILE A 202 -34.96 16.31 0.26
N ASP A 203 -34.18 17.02 -0.55
CA ASP A 203 -34.57 17.68 -1.79
C ASP A 203 -33.34 17.77 -2.74
N PRO A 204 -33.46 18.37 -3.94
CA PRO A 204 -32.33 18.47 -4.88
C PRO A 204 -31.10 19.20 -4.35
N VAL A 205 -31.18 19.85 -3.18
CA VAL A 205 -30.12 20.71 -2.62
C VAL A 205 -29.61 20.19 -1.27
N ARG A 206 -30.45 19.52 -0.49
CA ARG A 206 -30.15 19.10 0.90
C ARG A 206 -30.25 17.59 1.06
N PHE A 207 -29.40 17.08 1.92
CA PHE A 207 -29.31 15.64 2.22
C PHE A 207 -28.98 15.41 3.71
N ILE A 208 -29.21 14.18 4.18
CA ILE A 208 -28.68 13.62 5.42
C ILE A 208 -27.48 12.79 5.05
N GLY A 209 -26.38 12.90 5.78
CA GLY A 209 -25.16 12.13 5.53
C GLY A 209 -24.15 12.24 6.66
N ASN A 210 -23.10 11.45 6.57
CA ASN A 210 -22.02 11.37 7.55
C ASN A 210 -20.78 12.17 7.09
N TYR A 211 -19.90 12.55 8.04
CA TYR A 211 -18.67 13.31 7.75
C TYR A 211 -17.53 12.48 7.17
N SER A 212 -17.79 11.28 6.66
CA SER A 212 -16.75 10.42 6.12
C SER A 212 -16.06 11.03 4.90
N SER A 213 -14.74 11.00 4.88
CA SER A 213 -13.93 11.42 3.74
C SER A 213 -13.60 10.29 2.78
N GLY A 214 -13.87 9.03 3.13
CA GLY A 214 -13.53 7.84 2.35
C GLY A 214 -12.08 7.37 2.46
N LYS A 215 -11.17 8.17 3.05
CA LYS A 215 -9.72 7.89 3.06
C LYS A 215 -9.36 6.47 3.50
N MET A 216 -10.01 5.93 4.54
CA MET A 216 -9.70 4.58 5.04
C MET A 216 -10.09 3.50 4.03
N GLY A 217 -11.30 3.58 3.46
CA GLY A 217 -11.76 2.61 2.44
C GLY A 217 -10.92 2.64 1.18
N PHE A 218 -10.45 3.82 0.74
CA PHE A 218 -9.52 3.92 -0.37
C PHE A 218 -8.14 3.35 -0.05
N ALA A 219 -7.61 3.58 1.15
CA ALA A 219 -6.34 2.98 1.58
C ALA A 219 -6.43 1.44 1.61
N LEU A 220 -7.55 0.88 2.07
CA LEU A 220 -7.81 -0.56 2.04
C LEU A 220 -7.90 -1.10 0.60
N ALA A 221 -8.53 -0.35 -0.31
CA ALA A 221 -8.64 -0.75 -1.71
C ALA A 221 -7.28 -0.78 -2.41
N GLU A 222 -6.45 0.24 -2.20
CA GLU A 222 -5.08 0.29 -2.73
C GLU A 222 -4.21 -0.83 -2.15
N GLU A 223 -4.30 -1.12 -0.86
CA GLU A 223 -3.55 -2.20 -0.21
C GLU A 223 -3.97 -3.58 -0.73
N CYS A 224 -5.28 -3.88 -0.81
CA CYS A 224 -5.77 -5.14 -1.36
C CYS A 224 -5.37 -5.33 -2.83
N ALA A 225 -5.48 -4.27 -3.64
CA ALA A 225 -5.08 -4.32 -5.05
C ALA A 225 -3.56 -4.44 -5.21
N GLY A 226 -2.78 -3.76 -4.36
CA GLY A 226 -1.32 -3.89 -4.29
C GLY A 226 -0.86 -5.31 -3.94
N ARG A 227 -1.68 -6.10 -3.25
CA ARG A 227 -1.46 -7.54 -2.98
C ARG A 227 -2.10 -8.47 -4.02
N GLY A 228 -2.47 -7.94 -5.17
CA GLY A 228 -2.95 -8.73 -6.32
C GLY A 228 -4.45 -9.02 -6.35
N ALA A 229 -5.24 -8.47 -5.43
CA ALA A 229 -6.69 -8.63 -5.47
C ALA A 229 -7.34 -7.90 -6.65
N LYS A 230 -8.46 -8.43 -7.14
CA LYS A 230 -9.42 -7.68 -7.95
C LYS A 230 -10.42 -7.01 -7.01
N VAL A 231 -10.30 -5.70 -6.86
CA VAL A 231 -11.11 -4.93 -5.91
C VAL A 231 -12.30 -4.28 -6.61
N THR A 232 -13.50 -4.50 -6.08
CA THR A 232 -14.68 -3.69 -6.40
C THR A 232 -14.88 -2.68 -5.28
N LEU A 233 -14.59 -1.40 -5.58
CA LEU A 233 -14.71 -0.29 -4.64
C LEU A 233 -16.03 0.44 -4.86
N VAL A 234 -17.02 0.22 -3.98
CA VAL A 234 -18.30 0.93 -3.98
C VAL A 234 -18.13 2.19 -3.15
N ALA A 235 -18.06 3.34 -3.82
CA ALA A 235 -17.70 4.62 -3.21
C ALA A 235 -18.90 5.57 -3.18
N GLY A 236 -19.26 6.04 -2.00
CA GLY A 236 -20.15 7.19 -1.83
C GLY A 236 -19.48 8.49 -2.29
N PRO A 237 -20.17 9.65 -2.16
CA PRO A 237 -19.71 10.92 -2.70
C PRO A 237 -18.40 11.39 -2.02
N VAL A 238 -17.26 11.19 -2.68
CA VAL A 238 -15.93 11.61 -2.20
C VAL A 238 -15.06 12.12 -3.35
N GLN A 239 -14.09 12.99 -3.03
CA GLN A 239 -13.17 13.60 -4.00
C GLN A 239 -11.94 12.74 -4.32
N ILE A 240 -11.68 11.68 -3.53
CA ILE A 240 -10.50 10.82 -3.67
C ILE A 240 -10.61 10.03 -4.98
N LYS A 241 -9.49 9.93 -5.68
CA LYS A 241 -9.36 9.12 -6.91
C LYS A 241 -8.41 7.97 -6.67
N THR A 242 -8.60 6.88 -7.39
CA THR A 242 -7.66 5.77 -7.53
C THR A 242 -7.34 5.55 -9.01
N THR A 243 -6.11 5.15 -9.29
CA THR A 243 -5.64 4.83 -10.65
C THR A 243 -5.12 3.41 -10.74
N HIS A 244 -5.17 2.64 -9.65
CA HIS A 244 -4.67 1.26 -9.62
C HIS A 244 -5.52 0.37 -10.55
N PRO A 245 -4.89 -0.35 -11.52
CA PRO A 245 -5.64 -1.14 -12.52
C PRO A 245 -6.44 -2.30 -11.92
N GLY A 246 -6.09 -2.77 -10.72
CA GLY A 246 -6.81 -3.81 -9.98
C GLY A 246 -8.09 -3.33 -9.29
N ILE A 247 -8.40 -2.02 -9.32
CA ILE A 247 -9.56 -1.43 -8.65
C ILE A 247 -10.61 -1.04 -9.68
N HIS A 248 -11.77 -1.69 -9.60
CA HIS A 248 -12.98 -1.27 -10.30
C HIS A 248 -13.86 -0.45 -9.36
N ARG A 249 -13.98 0.85 -9.61
CA ARG A 249 -14.75 1.78 -8.79
C ARG A 249 -16.19 1.88 -9.31
N ILE A 250 -17.15 1.81 -8.39
CA ILE A 250 -18.57 2.06 -8.63
C ILE A 250 -18.97 3.24 -7.74
N ASP A 251 -19.32 4.35 -8.36
CA ASP A 251 -19.80 5.54 -7.64
C ASP A 251 -21.30 5.40 -7.35
N VAL A 252 -21.68 5.67 -6.10
CA VAL A 252 -23.05 5.63 -5.60
C VAL A 252 -23.32 6.87 -4.76
N GLU A 253 -24.59 7.24 -4.59
CA GLU A 253 -24.95 8.41 -3.78
C GLU A 253 -25.68 8.00 -2.49
N SER A 254 -26.65 7.11 -2.59
CA SER A 254 -27.52 6.71 -1.47
C SER A 254 -27.15 5.35 -0.86
N CYS A 255 -27.68 5.09 0.34
CA CYS A 255 -27.62 3.77 0.97
C CYS A 255 -28.24 2.68 0.07
N ALA A 256 -29.34 2.96 -0.60
CA ALA A 256 -30.01 2.01 -1.47
C ALA A 256 -29.15 1.60 -2.67
N GLU A 257 -28.45 2.55 -3.30
CA GLU A 257 -27.52 2.30 -4.38
C GLU A 257 -26.29 1.52 -3.88
N MET A 258 -25.71 1.92 -2.73
CA MET A 258 -24.58 1.21 -2.11
C MET A 258 -24.97 -0.22 -1.74
N TYR A 259 -26.16 -0.42 -1.18
CA TYR A 259 -26.71 -1.74 -0.87
C TYR A 259 -26.77 -2.63 -2.11
N SER A 260 -27.38 -2.13 -3.19
CA SER A 260 -27.53 -2.90 -4.45
C SER A 260 -26.18 -3.26 -5.05
N ALA A 261 -25.28 -2.29 -5.21
CA ALA A 261 -23.96 -2.52 -5.80
C ALA A 261 -23.11 -3.47 -4.96
N THR A 262 -23.12 -3.31 -3.62
CA THR A 262 -22.33 -4.15 -2.71
C THR A 262 -22.86 -5.57 -2.66
N THR A 263 -24.18 -5.74 -2.58
CA THR A 263 -24.84 -7.06 -2.54
C THR A 263 -24.59 -7.85 -3.83
N GLU A 264 -24.65 -7.20 -4.99
CA GLU A 264 -24.38 -7.85 -6.27
C GLU A 264 -22.92 -8.27 -6.38
N ALA A 265 -21.98 -7.35 -6.05
CA ALA A 265 -20.55 -7.64 -6.12
C ALA A 265 -20.10 -8.73 -5.12
N PHE A 266 -20.78 -8.86 -3.97
CA PHE A 266 -20.42 -9.84 -2.94
C PHE A 266 -20.74 -11.28 -3.32
N LYS A 267 -21.68 -11.55 -4.21
CA LYS A 267 -22.06 -12.91 -4.61
C LYS A 267 -20.86 -13.74 -5.06
N ASP A 268 -19.96 -13.13 -5.82
CA ASP A 268 -18.77 -13.79 -6.40
C ASP A 268 -17.46 -13.43 -5.69
N ALA A 269 -17.53 -12.68 -4.59
CA ALA A 269 -16.35 -12.22 -3.87
C ALA A 269 -15.82 -13.27 -2.90
N HIS A 270 -14.53 -13.20 -2.61
CA HIS A 270 -13.87 -13.97 -1.55
C HIS A 270 -13.94 -13.26 -0.20
N GLY A 271 -14.21 -11.95 -0.21
CA GLY A 271 -14.40 -11.19 1.00
C GLY A 271 -14.98 -9.81 0.75
N ALA A 272 -15.47 -9.17 1.82
CA ALA A 272 -15.90 -7.78 1.79
C ALA A 272 -15.44 -7.03 3.03
N ILE A 273 -15.05 -5.75 2.84
CA ILE A 273 -14.68 -4.82 3.90
C ILE A 273 -15.67 -3.66 3.89
N LEU A 274 -16.53 -3.60 4.90
CA LEU A 274 -17.60 -2.60 5.00
C LEU A 274 -17.09 -1.39 5.80
N CYS A 275 -16.40 -0.46 5.11
CA CYS A 275 -15.76 0.72 5.71
C CYS A 275 -16.52 2.02 5.45
N ALA A 276 -17.60 2.02 4.67
CA ALA A 276 -18.42 3.20 4.42
C ALA A 276 -19.17 3.66 5.68
N ALA A 277 -19.36 4.96 5.81
CA ALA A 277 -20.25 5.57 6.81
C ALA A 277 -21.64 5.74 6.22
N VAL A 278 -22.40 4.66 6.23
CA VAL A 278 -23.76 4.61 5.69
C VAL A 278 -24.71 5.33 6.65
N ALA A 279 -25.66 6.11 6.12
CA ALA A 279 -26.70 6.71 6.92
C ALA A 279 -27.71 5.67 7.39
N ASP A 280 -28.02 5.64 8.68
CA ASP A 280 -28.97 4.69 9.28
C ASP A 280 -30.42 5.01 8.92
N PHE A 281 -30.70 6.26 8.55
CA PHE A 281 -32.03 6.76 8.23
C PHE A 281 -32.05 7.54 6.91
N THR A 282 -33.14 7.42 6.17
CA THR A 282 -33.42 8.18 4.95
C THR A 282 -34.80 8.84 5.04
N PRO A 283 -35.05 10.01 4.41
CA PRO A 283 -36.38 10.55 4.34
C PRO A 283 -37.42 9.58 3.77
N GLU A 284 -38.62 9.53 4.33
CA GLU A 284 -39.71 8.68 3.79
C GLU A 284 -39.99 9.01 2.33
N ALA A 285 -39.93 10.31 1.97
CA ALA A 285 -40.04 10.82 0.62
C ALA A 285 -39.10 12.00 0.42
N ALA A 286 -38.32 11.98 -0.67
CA ALA A 286 -37.54 13.12 -1.10
C ALA A 286 -38.43 14.09 -1.92
N ALA A 287 -38.32 15.40 -1.66
CA ALA A 287 -39.02 16.38 -2.45
C ALA A 287 -38.38 16.56 -3.83
N GLY A 288 -39.17 16.56 -4.91
CA GLY A 288 -38.67 16.75 -6.28
C GLY A 288 -38.20 18.19 -6.57
N THR A 289 -38.51 19.14 -5.71
CA THR A 289 -38.11 20.56 -5.81
C THR A 289 -37.55 21.05 -4.49
N LYS A 290 -36.73 22.11 -4.53
CA LYS A 290 -36.18 22.73 -3.32
C LYS A 290 -37.28 23.20 -2.39
N ILE A 291 -37.33 22.69 -1.17
CA ILE A 291 -38.30 23.10 -0.13
C ILE A 291 -38.01 24.54 0.25
N LYS A 292 -39.04 25.41 0.14
CA LYS A 292 -38.95 26.82 0.53
C LYS A 292 -39.17 26.98 2.03
N ARG A 293 -38.54 28.00 2.62
CA ARG A 293 -38.74 28.34 4.03
C ARG A 293 -40.08 29.12 4.15
N GLU A 294 -41.02 28.55 4.90
CA GLU A 294 -42.37 29.11 5.10
C GLU A 294 -42.61 29.66 6.52
N GLY A 295 -41.55 29.97 7.24
CA GLY A 295 -41.64 30.61 8.56
C GLY A 295 -41.93 29.68 9.74
N ASN A 296 -42.36 28.46 9.52
CA ASN A 296 -42.66 27.45 10.55
C ASN A 296 -41.53 26.41 10.68
N ASP A 297 -41.60 25.61 11.74
CA ASP A 297 -40.71 24.45 11.92
C ASP A 297 -40.88 23.46 10.76
N PHE A 298 -39.75 22.93 10.30
CA PHE A 298 -39.71 21.89 9.26
C PHE A 298 -39.58 20.52 9.90
N VAL A 299 -40.61 19.69 9.81
CA VAL A 299 -40.61 18.32 10.32
C VAL A 299 -40.27 17.36 9.18
N LEU A 300 -39.19 16.59 9.36
CA LEU A 300 -38.78 15.59 8.42
C LEU A 300 -39.04 14.19 9.00
N ARG A 301 -39.87 13.39 8.33
CA ARG A 301 -40.09 11.99 8.70
C ARG A 301 -39.01 11.12 8.07
N LEU A 302 -38.41 10.26 8.89
CA LEU A 302 -37.33 9.37 8.50
C LEU A 302 -37.77 7.91 8.64
N LYS A 303 -37.26 7.04 7.75
CA LYS A 303 -37.37 5.60 7.85
C LYS A 303 -35.98 4.97 7.88
N PRO A 304 -35.81 3.78 8.49
CA PRO A 304 -34.55 3.06 8.48
C PRO A 304 -34.08 2.72 7.06
N THR A 305 -32.78 2.74 6.85
CA THR A 305 -32.14 2.28 5.61
C THR A 305 -31.89 0.77 5.63
N HIS A 306 -31.37 0.22 4.54
CA HIS A 306 -30.97 -1.19 4.48
C HIS A 306 -29.68 -1.44 5.26
N ASP A 307 -29.69 -2.44 6.16
CA ASP A 307 -28.48 -2.87 6.85
C ASP A 307 -27.65 -3.79 5.92
N ILE A 308 -26.67 -3.18 5.24
CA ILE A 308 -25.77 -3.85 4.31
C ILE A 308 -25.01 -4.98 5.01
N ALA A 309 -24.43 -4.72 6.18
CA ALA A 309 -23.63 -5.70 6.93
C ALA A 309 -24.46 -6.91 7.36
N ALA A 310 -25.65 -6.69 7.91
CA ALA A 310 -26.55 -7.78 8.30
C ALA A 310 -27.02 -8.59 7.09
N THR A 311 -27.25 -7.95 5.94
CA THR A 311 -27.64 -8.64 4.72
C THR A 311 -26.51 -9.49 4.18
N LEU A 312 -25.29 -8.96 4.06
CA LEU A 312 -24.14 -9.74 3.60
C LEU A 312 -23.82 -10.89 4.57
N GLY A 313 -23.96 -10.68 5.89
CA GLY A 313 -23.76 -11.73 6.88
C GLY A 313 -24.72 -12.90 6.76
N ARG A 314 -25.97 -12.66 6.32
CA ARG A 314 -26.95 -13.72 5.99
C ARG A 314 -26.65 -14.43 4.67
N MET A 315 -26.08 -13.71 3.70
CA MET A 315 -25.73 -14.23 2.38
C MET A 315 -24.38 -14.94 2.34
N LYS A 316 -23.53 -14.68 3.36
CA LYS A 316 -22.13 -15.12 3.41
C LYS A 316 -22.02 -16.63 3.26
N LEU A 317 -21.22 -17.05 2.28
CA LEU A 317 -20.83 -18.43 2.07
C LEU A 317 -19.62 -18.81 2.96
N PRO A 318 -19.41 -20.11 3.27
CA PRO A 318 -18.32 -20.54 4.15
C PRO A 318 -16.92 -20.11 3.72
N HIS A 319 -16.70 -19.89 2.42
CA HIS A 319 -15.41 -19.46 1.86
C HIS A 319 -15.24 -17.94 1.80
N GLN A 320 -16.22 -17.17 2.24
CA GLN A 320 -16.20 -15.71 2.20
C GLN A 320 -15.85 -15.12 3.55
N CYS A 321 -15.00 -14.09 3.57
CA CYS A 321 -14.64 -13.31 4.75
C CYS A 321 -15.38 -11.97 4.74
N LEU A 322 -16.06 -11.64 5.84
CA LEU A 322 -16.82 -10.40 5.98
C LEU A 322 -16.27 -9.55 7.13
N VAL A 323 -15.82 -8.35 6.80
CA VAL A 323 -15.21 -7.40 7.73
C VAL A 323 -16.11 -6.19 7.93
N GLY A 324 -16.41 -5.86 9.18
CA GLY A 324 -17.16 -4.66 9.53
C GLY A 324 -16.28 -3.58 10.16
N PHE A 325 -16.78 -2.36 10.15
CA PHE A 325 -16.23 -1.23 10.91
C PHE A 325 -17.23 -0.78 11.98
N ALA A 326 -16.71 -0.41 13.14
CA ALA A 326 -17.47 0.24 14.19
C ALA A 326 -16.79 1.54 14.58
N LEU A 327 -17.58 2.59 14.68
CA LEU A 327 -17.19 3.88 15.22
C LEU A 327 -18.15 4.17 16.37
N GLU A 328 -17.68 4.02 17.61
CA GLU A 328 -18.51 4.10 18.80
C GLU A 328 -18.01 5.22 19.73
N THR A 329 -18.87 5.69 20.59
CA THR A 329 -18.55 6.76 21.56
C THR A 329 -18.66 6.28 23.02
N ASN A 330 -19.47 5.24 23.28
CA ASN A 330 -19.72 4.66 24.59
C ASN A 330 -19.79 3.14 24.48
N ASP A 331 -19.34 2.42 25.52
CA ASP A 331 -19.35 0.96 25.60
C ASP A 331 -18.84 0.25 24.33
N GLU A 332 -17.79 0.85 23.74
CA GLU A 332 -17.27 0.57 22.41
C GLU A 332 -17.04 -0.92 22.17
N MET A 333 -16.47 -1.61 23.18
CA MET A 333 -16.13 -3.04 23.09
C MET A 333 -17.38 -3.93 23.06
N ALA A 334 -18.35 -3.68 23.95
CA ALA A 334 -19.57 -4.46 24.02
C ALA A 334 -20.40 -4.33 22.75
N HIS A 335 -20.52 -3.11 22.24
CA HIS A 335 -21.23 -2.84 20.98
C HIS A 335 -20.55 -3.47 19.77
N ALA A 336 -19.19 -3.46 19.72
CA ALA A 336 -18.45 -4.10 18.63
C ALA A 336 -18.63 -5.62 18.65
N GLN A 337 -18.59 -6.25 19.83
CA GLN A 337 -18.82 -7.69 19.98
C GLN A 337 -20.26 -8.11 19.62
N ASP A 338 -21.28 -7.35 20.05
CA ASP A 338 -22.66 -7.58 19.65
C ASP A 338 -22.81 -7.50 18.12
N LYS A 339 -22.22 -6.46 17.53
CA LYS A 339 -22.24 -6.24 16.08
C LYS A 339 -21.56 -7.38 15.31
N LEU A 340 -20.42 -7.87 15.80
CA LEU A 340 -19.68 -9.00 15.25
C LEU A 340 -20.57 -10.25 15.15
N GLN A 341 -21.23 -10.60 16.24
CA GLN A 341 -22.09 -11.79 16.31
C GLN A 341 -23.38 -11.63 15.52
N ARG A 342 -24.14 -10.55 15.76
CA ARG A 342 -25.45 -10.31 15.18
C ARG A 342 -25.40 -10.18 13.66
N LYS A 343 -24.30 -9.65 13.11
CA LYS A 343 -24.11 -9.45 11.67
C LYS A 343 -23.25 -10.53 11.02
N ASN A 344 -22.90 -11.59 11.75
CA ASN A 344 -22.10 -12.72 11.24
C ASN A 344 -20.79 -12.27 10.57
N LEU A 345 -20.07 -11.32 11.19
CA LEU A 345 -18.78 -10.84 10.71
C LEU A 345 -17.65 -11.80 11.15
N ASP A 346 -16.58 -11.88 10.37
CA ASP A 346 -15.38 -12.67 10.74
C ASP A 346 -14.48 -11.88 11.69
N PHE A 347 -14.40 -10.57 11.47
CA PHE A 347 -13.84 -9.63 12.42
C PHE A 347 -14.40 -8.22 12.23
N ILE A 348 -14.23 -7.39 13.24
CA ILE A 348 -14.66 -5.99 13.23
C ILE A 348 -13.47 -5.09 13.58
N VAL A 349 -13.35 -3.99 12.87
CA VAL A 349 -12.36 -2.95 13.12
C VAL A 349 -13.05 -1.85 13.93
N LEU A 350 -12.70 -1.79 15.20
CA LEU A 350 -13.20 -0.75 16.12
C LEU A 350 -12.29 0.47 16.04
N ASN A 351 -12.88 1.63 15.80
CA ASN A 351 -12.26 2.93 15.78
C ASN A 351 -12.91 3.80 16.86
N SER A 352 -12.10 4.40 17.75
CA SER A 352 -12.61 5.25 18.83
C SER A 352 -12.49 6.74 18.46
N LEU A 353 -13.57 7.49 18.67
CA LEU A 353 -13.55 8.96 18.56
C LEU A 353 -12.88 9.65 19.76
N ARG A 354 -12.56 8.90 20.84
CA ARG A 354 -11.89 9.43 22.04
C ARG A 354 -10.40 9.64 21.84
N ASP A 355 -9.80 8.93 20.87
CA ASP A 355 -8.37 9.02 20.60
C ASP A 355 -8.05 10.27 19.76
N ALA A 356 -7.22 11.15 20.32
CA ALA A 356 -6.77 12.36 19.61
C ALA A 356 -6.00 11.96 18.34
N GLY A 357 -6.39 12.51 17.18
CA GLY A 357 -5.81 12.19 15.87
C GLY A 357 -6.44 11.00 15.15
N ALA A 358 -7.44 10.31 15.75
CA ALA A 358 -8.26 9.31 15.09
C ALA A 358 -9.59 9.91 14.58
N GLY A 359 -10.17 9.35 13.54
CA GLY A 359 -11.50 9.72 13.03
C GLY A 359 -11.55 10.15 11.57
N PHE A 360 -12.70 10.73 11.18
CA PHE A 360 -13.08 10.92 9.77
C PHE A 360 -12.17 11.83 8.94
N ARG A 361 -11.60 12.88 9.49
CA ARG A 361 -10.87 13.91 8.73
C ARG A 361 -9.36 13.85 8.87
N HIS A 362 -8.84 12.99 9.77
CA HIS A 362 -7.42 12.83 10.00
C HIS A 362 -6.78 11.87 8.97
N ASP A 363 -5.48 12.00 8.76
CA ASP A 363 -4.69 11.08 7.93
C ASP A 363 -4.19 9.86 8.73
N THR A 364 -4.37 9.92 10.05
CA THR A 364 -4.03 8.87 11.02
C THR A 364 -5.29 8.16 11.52
N ASN A 365 -5.10 6.97 12.08
CA ASN A 365 -6.13 6.22 12.77
C ASN A 365 -5.51 5.33 13.86
N LYS A 366 -6.29 5.02 14.90
CA LYS A 366 -5.99 4.02 15.93
C LYS A 366 -7.12 3.02 15.94
N VAL A 367 -6.82 1.74 15.79
CA VAL A 367 -7.83 0.70 15.64
C VAL A 367 -7.58 -0.48 16.56
N THR A 368 -8.67 -1.15 16.94
CA THR A 368 -8.64 -2.47 17.57
C THR A 368 -9.36 -3.44 16.65
N ILE A 369 -8.70 -4.53 16.26
CA ILE A 369 -9.30 -5.62 15.50
C ILE A 369 -9.83 -6.65 16.49
N ILE A 370 -11.13 -6.96 16.37
CA ILE A 370 -11.84 -7.87 17.26
C ILE A 370 -12.43 -9.00 16.42
N SER A 371 -12.12 -10.23 16.77
CA SER A 371 -12.73 -11.44 16.23
C SER A 371 -13.43 -12.24 17.32
N ALA A 372 -14.00 -13.38 16.99
CA ALA A 372 -14.63 -14.28 17.98
C ALA A 372 -13.64 -14.84 19.02
N THR A 373 -12.35 -14.94 18.66
CA THR A 373 -11.33 -15.62 19.48
C THR A 373 -10.19 -14.72 19.92
N GLU A 374 -10.03 -13.54 19.31
CA GLU A 374 -8.83 -12.72 19.50
C GLU A 374 -9.16 -11.23 19.43
N MET A 375 -8.38 -10.43 20.14
CA MET A 375 -8.41 -8.98 20.11
C MET A 375 -6.98 -8.46 19.96
N LYS A 376 -6.75 -7.57 18.98
CA LYS A 376 -5.46 -6.94 18.70
C LYS A 376 -5.60 -5.42 18.67
N GLU A 377 -4.88 -4.74 19.56
CA GLU A 377 -4.81 -3.28 19.57
C GLU A 377 -3.61 -2.80 18.77
N TYR A 378 -3.80 -1.77 17.95
CA TYR A 378 -2.77 -1.15 17.16
C TYR A 378 -2.56 0.31 17.62
N PRO A 379 -1.31 0.80 17.65
CA PRO A 379 -1.04 2.20 17.98
C PRO A 379 -1.56 3.15 16.91
N LEU A 380 -1.57 4.45 17.21
CA LEU A 380 -1.89 5.48 16.21
C LEU A 380 -0.88 5.43 15.06
N LYS A 381 -1.36 5.21 13.85
CA LYS A 381 -0.59 5.10 12.61
C LYS A 381 -1.25 5.88 11.49
N SER A 382 -0.56 6.04 10.35
CA SER A 382 -1.19 6.51 9.12
C SER A 382 -2.27 5.53 8.65
N LYS A 383 -3.29 6.02 7.96
CA LYS A 383 -4.36 5.17 7.40
C LYS A 383 -3.84 4.10 6.43
N THR A 384 -2.74 4.38 5.75
CA THR A 384 -2.07 3.40 4.89
C THR A 384 -1.45 2.26 5.70
N GLU A 385 -0.81 2.55 6.83
CA GLU A 385 -0.26 1.51 7.71
C GLU A 385 -1.37 0.71 8.41
N VAL A 386 -2.45 1.38 8.84
CA VAL A 386 -3.63 0.70 9.39
C VAL A 386 -4.29 -0.21 8.35
N ALA A 387 -4.31 0.21 7.07
CA ALA A 387 -4.83 -0.63 5.99
C ALA A 387 -4.01 -1.93 5.84
N LYS A 388 -2.69 -1.87 5.99
CA LYS A 388 -1.83 -3.07 6.01
C LYS A 388 -2.20 -4.03 7.13
N ASP A 389 -2.31 -3.52 8.37
CA ASP A 389 -2.68 -4.34 9.52
C ASP A 389 -4.04 -5.05 9.32
N ILE A 390 -5.03 -4.35 8.74
CA ILE A 390 -6.36 -4.91 8.47
C ILE A 390 -6.32 -5.95 7.34
N VAL A 391 -5.56 -5.68 6.28
CA VAL A 391 -5.43 -6.61 5.14
C VAL A 391 -4.61 -7.83 5.52
N ASP A 392 -3.62 -7.72 6.42
CA ASP A 392 -2.91 -8.87 7.00
C ASP A 392 -3.88 -9.83 7.69
N GLU A 393 -4.82 -9.32 8.52
CA GLU A 393 -5.85 -10.15 9.14
C GLU A 393 -6.80 -10.76 8.11
N LEU A 394 -7.19 -10.01 7.07
CA LEU A 394 -8.03 -10.50 5.97
C LEU A 394 -7.36 -11.67 5.24
N VAL A 395 -6.07 -11.53 4.89
CA VAL A 395 -5.27 -12.59 4.23
C VAL A 395 -5.22 -13.84 5.08
N CYS A 396 -4.92 -13.72 6.38
CA CYS A 396 -4.92 -14.84 7.32
C CYS A 396 -6.27 -15.58 7.32
N ARG A 397 -7.39 -14.85 7.34
CA ARG A 397 -8.74 -15.45 7.36
C ARG A 397 -9.06 -16.16 6.05
N ILE A 398 -8.83 -15.53 4.90
CA ILE A 398 -9.06 -16.12 3.58
C ILE A 398 -8.16 -17.35 3.39
N GLY A 399 -6.89 -17.31 3.82
CA GLY A 399 -5.96 -18.43 3.73
C GLY A 399 -6.39 -19.62 4.59
N ASN A 400 -6.85 -19.39 5.83
CA ASN A 400 -7.36 -20.44 6.72
C ASN A 400 -8.64 -21.10 6.19
N ILE A 401 -9.51 -20.34 5.56
CA ILE A 401 -10.74 -20.85 4.93
C ILE A 401 -10.39 -21.78 3.76
N THR A 402 -9.36 -21.43 2.96
CA THR A 402 -8.95 -22.22 1.80
C THR A 402 -8.22 -23.52 2.19
N ASN A 403 -7.51 -23.55 3.32
CA ASN A 403 -6.76 -24.73 3.79
C ASN A 403 -7.65 -25.75 4.53
N ASN A 404 -8.88 -25.39 4.94
CA ASN A 404 -9.84 -26.25 5.62
C ASN A 404 -10.90 -26.87 4.67
N GLN A 405 -10.78 -26.67 3.36
CA GLN A 405 -11.56 -27.30 2.29
C GLN A 405 -10.71 -28.33 1.52
#